data_97932a321c48960b2db4aefc81c34661
#
_entry.id   97932a321c48960b2db4aefc81c34661
#
_cell.length_a   1.000
_cell.length_b   1.000
_cell.length_c   1.000
_cell.angle_alpha   90.00
_cell.angle_beta   90.00
_cell.angle_gamma   90.00
#
_symmetry.space_group_name_H-M   'P 1'
#
loop_
_entity.id
_entity.type
_entity.pdbx_description
1 polymer ?
#
loop_
_entity_poly.entity_id
_entity_poly.type
_entity_poly.pdbx_seq_one_letter_code
_entity_poly.pdbx_strand_id
1 'polypeptide(L)'
;SRATMLTGLYPFIHRSVINGTPLDKRFTNIALEAKKLGYQPTLYGYTDTSYDPRELKKNDPRLFTYESPMNGFDPIYHLPHSNPEPWAKYLKKKGYKVENPKKLYEDRSAKNEEGFVYKAWEFPTEVSDTSFLADRVVADLQNTNNPFFMHVSFLKPHPPYRVSEPWHSLID
;
A
#
# COMPACT_ATOMS: atom_id res chain seq x y z
N SER A 1 -1.10 -14.10 3.42
CA SER A 1 -1.76 -12.97 2.72
C SER A 1 -2.29 -11.94 3.72
N ARG A 2 -2.53 -10.70 3.28
CA ARG A 2 -3.09 -9.64 4.13
C ARG A 2 -4.48 -10.01 4.65
N ALA A 3 -5.32 -10.65 3.84
CA ALA A 3 -6.61 -11.15 4.28
C ALA A 3 -6.47 -12.06 5.51
N THR A 4 -5.55 -13.03 5.48
CA THR A 4 -5.25 -13.90 6.61
C THR A 4 -4.85 -13.12 7.86
N MET A 5 -3.89 -12.20 7.71
CA MET A 5 -3.39 -11.39 8.82
C MET A 5 -4.47 -10.50 9.44
N LEU A 6 -5.26 -9.84 8.60
CA LEU A 6 -6.23 -8.84 9.07
C LEU A 6 -7.57 -9.46 9.52
N THR A 7 -7.90 -10.68 9.10
CA THR A 7 -9.11 -11.39 9.56
C THR A 7 -8.83 -12.40 10.66
N GLY A 8 -7.58 -12.83 10.86
CA GLY A 8 -7.21 -13.92 11.74
C GLY A 8 -7.65 -15.31 11.24
N LEU A 9 -8.08 -15.42 10.00
CA LEU A 9 -8.61 -16.66 9.44
C LEU A 9 -7.61 -17.33 8.50
N TYR A 10 -7.64 -18.65 8.44
CA TYR A 10 -6.86 -19.40 7.47
C TYR A 10 -7.38 -19.19 6.03
N PRO A 11 -6.49 -19.29 5.01
CA PRO A 11 -6.87 -19.10 3.61
C PRO A 11 -8.02 -20.01 3.13
N PHE A 12 -8.08 -21.25 3.59
CA PHE A 12 -9.16 -22.17 3.23
C PHE A 12 -10.53 -21.80 3.83
N ILE A 13 -10.56 -20.94 4.88
CA ILE A 13 -11.79 -20.41 5.47
C ILE A 13 -12.25 -19.17 4.71
N HIS A 14 -11.39 -18.15 4.60
CA HIS A 14 -11.79 -16.89 3.95
C HIS A 14 -11.76 -16.94 2.42
N ARG A 15 -11.05 -17.89 1.82
CA ARG A 15 -10.96 -18.17 0.37
C ARG A 15 -10.46 -17.02 -0.51
N SER A 16 -10.07 -15.91 0.06
CA SER A 16 -9.40 -14.79 -0.65
C SER A 16 -7.90 -15.10 -0.76
N VAL A 17 -7.54 -16.01 -1.68
CA VAL A 17 -6.19 -16.62 -1.73
C VAL A 17 -5.25 -15.98 -2.73
N ILE A 18 -5.79 -15.35 -3.78
CA ILE A 18 -5.03 -14.61 -4.78
C ILE A 18 -5.58 -13.19 -4.94
N ASN A 19 -4.77 -12.28 -5.50
CA ASN A 19 -5.21 -10.92 -5.81
C ASN A 19 -6.45 -10.96 -6.74
N GLY A 20 -7.44 -10.13 -6.44
CA GLY A 20 -8.71 -10.11 -7.17
C GLY A 20 -9.78 -11.07 -6.62
N THR A 21 -9.45 -12.00 -5.72
CA THR A 21 -10.47 -12.82 -5.08
C THR A 21 -11.16 -12.03 -3.97
N PRO A 22 -12.48 -11.80 -4.05
CA PRO A 22 -13.20 -11.03 -3.05
C PRO A 22 -13.13 -11.65 -1.65
N LEU A 23 -12.99 -10.81 -0.64
CA LEU A 23 -13.19 -11.20 0.74
C LEU A 23 -14.69 -11.17 1.05
N ASP A 24 -15.26 -12.31 1.44
CA ASP A 24 -16.67 -12.44 1.75
C ASP A 24 -17.04 -11.51 2.92
N LYS A 25 -18.12 -10.73 2.75
CA LYS A 25 -18.60 -9.73 3.71
C LYS A 25 -18.98 -10.29 5.09
N ARG A 26 -19.24 -11.60 5.18
CA ARG A 26 -19.55 -12.26 6.46
C ARG A 26 -18.36 -12.28 7.43
N PHE A 27 -17.15 -12.11 6.93
CA PHE A 27 -15.96 -12.12 7.76
C PHE A 27 -15.64 -10.73 8.28
N THR A 28 -15.48 -10.63 9.58
CA THR A 28 -14.96 -9.44 10.22
C THR A 28 -13.43 -9.34 10.04
N ASN A 29 -12.87 -8.19 10.39
CA ASN A 29 -11.44 -7.95 10.40
C ASN A 29 -11.05 -7.05 11.56
N ILE A 30 -9.76 -6.95 11.84
CA ILE A 30 -9.24 -6.23 13.00
C ILE A 30 -9.66 -4.75 13.03
N ALA A 31 -9.84 -4.10 11.86
CA ALA A 31 -10.28 -2.70 11.81
C ALA A 31 -11.76 -2.57 12.21
N LEU A 32 -12.62 -3.47 11.74
CA LEU A 32 -14.03 -3.49 12.15
C LEU A 32 -14.18 -3.80 13.63
N GLU A 33 -13.37 -4.70 14.18
CA GLU A 33 -13.40 -5.02 15.62
C GLU A 33 -12.88 -3.84 16.45
N ALA A 34 -11.82 -3.15 16.00
CA ALA A 34 -11.32 -1.95 16.65
C ALA A 34 -12.37 -0.83 16.66
N LYS A 35 -13.14 -0.66 15.59
CA LYS A 35 -14.25 0.32 15.56
C LYS A 35 -15.30 0.05 16.63
N LYS A 36 -15.62 -1.22 16.92
CA LYS A 36 -16.57 -1.59 17.98
C LYS A 36 -16.06 -1.15 19.38
N LEU A 37 -14.74 -1.05 19.54
CA LEU A 37 -14.09 -0.58 20.77
C LEU A 37 -13.86 0.93 20.80
N GLY A 38 -14.39 1.69 19.85
CA GLY A 38 -14.30 3.14 19.79
C GLY A 38 -13.04 3.68 19.11
N TYR A 39 -12.17 2.83 18.56
CA TYR A 39 -11.04 3.29 17.77
C TYR A 39 -11.47 3.77 16.37
N GLN A 40 -10.66 4.63 15.78
CA GLN A 40 -10.74 5.00 14.36
C GLN A 40 -9.52 4.41 13.63
N PRO A 41 -9.63 3.21 13.06
CA PRO A 41 -8.51 2.56 12.39
C PRO A 41 -8.10 3.35 11.14
N THR A 42 -6.89 3.85 11.11
CA THR A 42 -6.32 4.58 9.97
C THR A 42 -5.38 3.71 9.15
N LEU A 43 -5.33 3.96 7.84
CA LEU A 43 -4.48 3.27 6.89
C LEU A 43 -3.45 4.23 6.28
N TYR A 44 -2.20 3.82 6.36
CA TYR A 44 -1.07 4.42 5.65
C TYR A 44 -0.47 3.35 4.74
N GLY A 45 -0.56 3.55 3.43
CA GLY A 45 -0.14 2.57 2.44
C GLY A 45 -1.32 1.83 1.82
N TYR A 46 -1.35 0.51 1.89
CA TYR A 46 -2.33 -0.29 1.15
C TYR A 46 -2.71 -1.59 1.87
N THR A 47 -3.83 -2.16 1.51
CA THR A 47 -4.27 -3.48 2.00
C THR A 47 -4.58 -4.46 0.87
N ASP A 48 -4.77 -3.97 -0.36
CA ASP A 48 -5.12 -4.76 -1.55
C ASP A 48 -6.30 -5.71 -1.28
N THR A 49 -7.46 -5.13 -1.12
CA THR A 49 -8.68 -5.89 -0.86
C THR A 49 -9.64 -5.78 -2.03
N SER A 50 -10.10 -6.94 -2.52
CA SER A 50 -11.26 -6.99 -3.41
C SER A 50 -12.52 -7.09 -2.56
N TYR A 51 -13.45 -6.17 -2.79
CA TYR A 51 -14.71 -6.15 -2.07
C TYR A 51 -15.66 -7.26 -2.53
N ASP A 52 -16.50 -7.73 -1.62
CA ASP A 52 -17.61 -8.61 -1.97
C ASP A 52 -18.60 -7.85 -2.88
N PRO A 53 -18.87 -8.35 -4.10
CA PRO A 53 -19.78 -7.65 -5.02
C PRO A 53 -21.17 -7.41 -4.45
N ARG A 54 -21.59 -8.23 -3.47
CA ARG A 54 -22.91 -8.11 -2.81
C ARG A 54 -23.01 -6.86 -1.91
N GLU A 55 -21.89 -6.22 -1.58
CA GLU A 55 -21.86 -5.00 -0.76
C GLU A 55 -21.89 -3.71 -1.59
N LEU A 56 -21.74 -3.83 -2.90
CA LEU A 56 -21.49 -2.69 -3.78
C LEU A 56 -22.60 -2.53 -4.82
N LYS A 57 -22.83 -1.30 -5.24
CA LYS A 57 -23.68 -1.01 -6.39
C LYS A 57 -23.01 -1.50 -7.68
N LYS A 58 -23.82 -1.86 -8.69
CA LYS A 58 -23.37 -2.47 -9.95
C LYS A 58 -22.22 -1.74 -10.66
N ASN A 59 -22.12 -0.42 -10.52
CA ASN A 59 -21.10 0.41 -11.18
C ASN A 59 -20.09 1.00 -10.19
N ASP A 60 -19.97 0.43 -8.98
CA ASP A 60 -19.00 0.90 -8.01
C ASP A 60 -17.57 0.63 -8.50
N PRO A 61 -16.67 1.65 -8.54
CA PRO A 61 -15.30 1.48 -9.02
C PRO A 61 -14.51 0.39 -8.29
N ARG A 62 -14.86 0.10 -7.03
CA ARG A 62 -14.21 -0.94 -6.22
C ARG A 62 -14.45 -2.36 -6.73
N LEU A 63 -15.42 -2.56 -7.62
CA LEU A 63 -15.64 -3.84 -8.31
C LEU A 63 -14.56 -4.16 -9.33
N PHE A 64 -13.83 -3.15 -9.81
CA PHE A 64 -12.87 -3.26 -10.91
C PHE A 64 -11.41 -3.17 -10.44
N THR A 65 -11.17 -3.24 -9.14
CA THR A 65 -9.82 -3.23 -8.57
C THR A 65 -9.71 -4.17 -7.38
N TYR A 66 -8.52 -4.72 -7.20
CA TYR A 66 -8.16 -5.42 -5.96
C TYR A 66 -7.34 -4.56 -4.99
N GLU A 67 -7.07 -3.32 -5.37
CA GLU A 67 -6.24 -2.39 -4.59
C GLU A 67 -7.06 -1.48 -3.67
N SER A 68 -8.27 -1.87 -3.35
CA SER A 68 -9.09 -1.11 -2.41
C SER A 68 -8.59 -1.25 -0.96
N PRO A 69 -8.73 -0.20 -0.13
CA PRO A 69 -8.56 -0.33 1.31
C PRO A 69 -9.54 -1.36 1.87
N MET A 70 -9.09 -2.20 2.81
CA MET A 70 -9.98 -3.14 3.49
C MET A 70 -11.05 -2.39 4.27
N ASN A 71 -12.28 -2.89 4.23
CA ASN A 71 -13.40 -2.31 4.96
C ASN A 71 -13.07 -2.14 6.45
N GLY A 72 -13.43 -1.00 7.00
CA GLY A 72 -13.13 -0.63 8.39
C GLY A 72 -11.94 0.31 8.54
N PHE A 73 -10.99 0.34 7.62
CA PHE A 73 -9.90 1.32 7.63
C PHE A 73 -10.29 2.63 6.96
N ASP A 74 -9.86 3.74 7.55
CA ASP A 74 -9.94 5.08 6.98
C ASP A 74 -8.55 5.42 6.36
N PRO A 75 -8.43 5.48 5.03
CA PRO A 75 -7.15 5.73 4.39
C PRO A 75 -6.74 7.20 4.51
N ILE A 76 -5.66 7.46 5.26
CA ILE A 76 -5.05 8.80 5.35
C ILE A 76 -4.14 9.02 4.14
N TYR A 77 -3.28 8.04 3.84
CA TYR A 77 -2.46 8.01 2.64
C TYR A 77 -2.60 6.65 1.97
N HIS A 78 -3.51 6.55 1.00
CA HIS A 78 -3.65 5.35 0.19
C HIS A 78 -2.58 5.33 -0.91
N LEU A 79 -1.69 4.35 -0.87
CA LEU A 79 -0.60 4.16 -1.83
C LEU A 79 -0.74 2.80 -2.53
N PRO A 80 -1.71 2.61 -3.42
CA PRO A 80 -1.79 1.40 -4.23
C PRO A 80 -0.65 1.37 -5.25
N HIS A 81 -0.24 0.17 -5.64
CA HIS A 81 0.83 -0.02 -6.62
C HIS A 81 0.49 0.64 -7.97
N SER A 82 -0.77 0.57 -8.39
CA SER A 82 -1.20 1.10 -9.69
C SER A 82 -1.24 2.63 -9.76
N ASN A 83 -1.40 3.31 -8.64
CA ASN A 83 -1.50 4.78 -8.62
C ASN A 83 -1.12 5.41 -7.27
N PRO A 84 0.18 5.57 -6.97
CA PRO A 84 0.65 6.17 -5.72
C PRO A 84 0.56 7.71 -5.72
N GLU A 85 -0.62 8.24 -6.00
CA GLU A 85 -0.88 9.67 -6.18
C GLU A 85 -0.41 10.57 -5.02
N PRO A 86 -0.60 10.20 -3.73
CA PRO A 86 -0.12 11.03 -2.62
C PRO A 86 1.40 11.22 -2.63
N TRP A 87 2.14 10.15 -2.92
CA TRP A 87 3.59 10.21 -3.04
C TRP A 87 4.03 11.00 -4.29
N ALA A 88 3.34 10.81 -5.41
CA ALA A 88 3.61 11.59 -6.62
C ALA A 88 3.46 13.09 -6.40
N LYS A 89 2.43 13.53 -5.68
CA LYS A 89 2.25 14.94 -5.28
C LYS A 89 3.38 15.44 -4.39
N TYR A 90 3.81 14.62 -3.45
CA TYR A 90 4.95 14.95 -2.59
C TYR A 90 6.23 15.13 -3.40
N LEU A 91 6.54 14.22 -4.32
CA LEU A 91 7.71 14.34 -5.21
C LEU A 91 7.68 15.64 -6.02
N LYS A 92 6.53 15.98 -6.62
CA LYS A 92 6.36 17.26 -7.34
C LYS A 92 6.61 18.46 -6.44
N LYS A 93 6.11 18.44 -5.21
CA LYS A 93 6.35 19.51 -4.22
C LYS A 93 7.83 19.64 -3.85
N LYS A 94 8.60 18.54 -3.90
CA LYS A 94 10.03 18.51 -3.68
C LYS A 94 10.86 18.88 -4.93
N GLY A 95 10.20 19.22 -6.05
CA GLY A 95 10.86 19.64 -7.30
C GLY A 95 11.19 18.49 -8.26
N TYR A 96 10.77 17.27 -7.98
CA TYR A 96 10.99 16.14 -8.88
C TYR A 96 9.95 16.13 -10.01
N LYS A 97 10.43 15.80 -11.21
CA LYS A 97 9.55 15.68 -12.39
C LYS A 97 8.80 14.34 -12.33
N VAL A 98 7.49 14.41 -12.17
CA VAL A 98 6.60 13.23 -12.23
C VAL A 98 5.54 13.50 -13.28
N GLU A 99 5.73 12.92 -14.47
CA GLU A 99 4.79 13.09 -15.58
C GLU A 99 3.51 12.27 -15.36
N ASN A 100 3.68 11.01 -14.99
CA ASN A 100 2.57 10.10 -14.77
C ASN A 100 2.77 9.33 -13.45
N PRO A 101 1.93 9.56 -12.43
CA PRO A 101 2.02 8.83 -11.16
C PRO A 101 1.96 7.31 -11.32
N LYS A 102 1.17 6.81 -12.27
CA LYS A 102 1.00 5.37 -12.51
C LYS A 102 2.27 4.68 -13.00
N LYS A 103 3.25 5.47 -13.50
CA LYS A 103 4.52 4.95 -14.00
C LYS A 103 5.65 4.96 -12.97
N LEU A 104 5.41 5.45 -11.76
CA LEU A 104 6.43 5.54 -10.72
C LEU A 104 6.99 4.17 -10.32
N TYR A 105 6.16 3.13 -10.39
CA TYR A 105 6.54 1.76 -10.08
C TYR A 105 6.76 0.88 -11.32
N GLU A 106 6.80 1.47 -12.53
CA GLU A 106 7.14 0.68 -13.71
C GLU A 106 8.55 0.11 -13.58
N ASP A 107 8.69 -1.15 -13.94
CA ASP A 107 9.99 -1.79 -14.01
C ASP A 107 10.77 -1.23 -15.20
N ARG A 108 11.88 -0.56 -14.91
CA ARG A 108 12.79 0.02 -15.90
C ARG A 108 14.11 -0.76 -15.96
N SER A 109 14.09 -2.02 -15.52
CA SER A 109 15.26 -2.90 -15.58
C SER A 109 15.64 -3.14 -17.04
N ALA A 110 16.94 -3.09 -17.32
CA ALA A 110 17.47 -3.53 -18.60
C ALA A 110 17.76 -5.02 -18.56
N LYS A 111 17.73 -5.67 -19.72
CA LYS A 111 18.25 -7.03 -19.91
C LYS A 111 19.64 -6.93 -20.53
N ASN A 112 20.58 -7.70 -20.01
CA ASN A 112 21.87 -8.00 -20.65
C ASN A 112 21.99 -9.52 -20.84
N GLU A 113 23.13 -10.00 -21.34
CA GLU A 113 23.39 -11.44 -21.56
C GLU A 113 23.35 -12.28 -20.27
N GLU A 114 23.55 -11.65 -19.11
CA GLU A 114 23.56 -12.28 -17.78
C GLU A 114 22.19 -12.23 -17.10
N GLY A 115 21.23 -11.48 -17.63
CA GLY A 115 19.88 -11.36 -17.09
C GLY A 115 19.39 -9.94 -16.87
N PHE A 116 18.64 -9.69 -15.79
CA PHE A 116 18.12 -8.37 -15.48
C PHE A 116 19.16 -7.51 -14.74
N VAL A 117 19.42 -6.31 -15.24
CA VAL A 117 20.22 -5.31 -14.56
C VAL A 117 19.29 -4.31 -13.89
N TYR A 118 19.25 -4.32 -12.59
CA TYR A 118 18.50 -3.35 -11.80
C TYR A 118 19.38 -2.12 -11.56
N LYS A 119 18.92 -0.97 -12.05
CA LYS A 119 19.58 0.31 -11.78
C LYS A 119 19.10 0.89 -10.45
N ALA A 120 19.97 1.65 -9.79
CA ALA A 120 19.56 2.44 -8.64
C ALA A 120 18.32 3.27 -8.96
N TRP A 121 17.45 3.43 -7.97
CA TRP A 121 16.27 4.27 -8.15
C TRP A 121 16.68 5.73 -8.30
N GLU A 122 15.99 6.44 -9.20
CA GLU A 122 16.24 7.86 -9.49
C GLU A 122 15.91 8.80 -8.32
N PHE A 123 15.11 8.32 -7.35
CA PHE A 123 14.74 9.07 -6.16
C PHE A 123 15.67 8.72 -5.01
N PRO A 124 16.29 9.74 -4.34
CA PRO A 124 17.04 9.52 -3.10
C PRO A 124 16.19 8.85 -2.00
N THR A 125 16.85 8.18 -1.06
CA THR A 125 16.18 7.48 0.05
C THR A 125 15.21 8.37 0.82
N GLU A 126 15.57 9.63 1.05
CA GLU A 126 14.81 10.62 1.84
C GLU A 126 13.48 11.01 1.21
N VAL A 127 13.31 10.80 -0.09
CA VAL A 127 12.06 11.07 -0.81
C VAL A 127 11.41 9.82 -1.36
N SER A 128 11.92 8.64 -1.01
CA SER A 128 11.31 7.37 -1.39
C SER A 128 9.87 7.27 -0.87
N ASP A 129 9.08 6.38 -1.46
CA ASP A 129 7.72 6.07 -0.99
C ASP A 129 7.70 5.58 0.46
N THR A 130 8.71 4.81 0.86
CA THR A 130 8.88 4.30 2.22
C THR A 130 9.15 5.44 3.21
N SER A 131 10.14 6.32 2.93
CA SER A 131 10.44 7.48 3.79
C SER A 131 9.27 8.46 3.84
N PHE A 132 8.66 8.75 2.69
CA PHE A 132 7.46 9.59 2.65
C PHE A 132 6.37 9.08 3.60
N LEU A 133 6.07 7.78 3.55
CA LEU A 133 5.01 7.19 4.36
C LEU A 133 5.38 7.18 5.84
N ALA A 134 6.63 6.82 6.17
CA ALA A 134 7.15 6.82 7.53
C ALA A 134 7.08 8.22 8.17
N ASP A 135 7.52 9.25 7.44
CA ASP A 135 7.48 10.64 7.92
C ASP A 135 6.05 11.10 8.23
N ARG A 136 5.06 10.69 7.43
CA ARG A 136 3.64 11.02 7.68
C ARG A 136 3.13 10.34 8.93
N VAL A 137 3.44 9.06 9.09
CA VAL A 137 3.06 8.30 10.30
C VAL A 137 3.67 8.91 11.55
N VAL A 138 4.97 9.24 11.53
CA VAL A 138 5.66 9.85 12.66
C VAL A 138 5.05 11.21 13.00
N ALA A 139 4.79 12.06 11.99
CA ALA A 139 4.16 13.36 12.21
C ALA A 139 2.77 13.24 12.84
N ASP A 140 1.95 12.29 12.37
CA ASP A 140 0.61 12.10 12.90
C ASP A 140 0.64 11.50 14.32
N LEU A 141 1.58 10.57 14.60
CA LEU A 141 1.79 10.04 15.95
C LEU A 141 2.19 11.13 16.96
N GLN A 142 3.08 12.06 16.55
CA GLN A 142 3.50 13.16 17.39
C GLN A 142 2.36 14.14 17.75
N ASN A 143 1.35 14.22 16.89
CA ASN A 143 0.19 15.08 17.07
C ASN A 143 -1.03 14.37 17.65
N THR A 144 -0.93 13.06 17.92
CA THR A 144 -2.04 12.25 18.44
C THR A 144 -1.99 12.21 19.97
N ASN A 145 -3.05 12.70 20.62
CA ASN A 145 -3.22 12.66 22.09
C ASN A 145 -4.25 11.60 22.54
N ASN A 146 -4.93 10.94 21.62
CA ASN A 146 -5.96 9.95 21.90
C ASN A 146 -5.44 8.53 21.59
N PRO A 147 -6.05 7.49 22.17
CA PRO A 147 -5.79 6.12 21.76
C PRO A 147 -5.99 5.96 20.25
N PHE A 148 -5.03 5.32 19.58
CA PHE A 148 -5.03 5.19 18.13
C PHE A 148 -4.88 3.72 17.68
N PHE A 149 -5.34 3.44 16.47
CA PHE A 149 -5.09 2.22 15.75
C PHE A 149 -4.64 2.59 14.33
N MET A 150 -3.35 2.43 14.05
CA MET A 150 -2.76 2.74 12.76
C MET A 150 -2.24 1.47 12.09
N HIS A 151 -2.63 1.25 10.85
CA HIS A 151 -2.05 0.21 10.00
C HIS A 151 -1.15 0.86 8.96
N VAL A 152 0.14 0.53 9.02
CA VAL A 152 1.15 1.04 8.10
C VAL A 152 1.63 -0.10 7.21
N SER A 153 1.49 0.05 5.91
CA SER A 153 1.86 -0.97 4.93
C SER A 153 2.79 -0.37 3.87
N PHE A 154 4.06 -0.72 3.94
CA PHE A 154 5.06 -0.34 2.94
C PHE A 154 5.00 -1.29 1.74
N LEU A 155 5.20 -0.75 0.53
CA LEU A 155 5.27 -1.58 -0.67
C LEU A 155 6.54 -2.44 -0.70
N LYS A 156 7.66 -1.88 -0.32
CA LYS A 156 8.94 -2.60 -0.30
C LYS A 156 8.93 -3.72 0.76
N PRO A 157 9.53 -4.87 0.45
CA PRO A 157 10.37 -5.24 -0.70
C PRO A 157 9.62 -5.86 -1.91
N HIS A 158 8.37 -5.49 -2.17
CA HIS A 158 7.61 -5.95 -3.35
C HIS A 158 8.23 -5.40 -4.66
N PRO A 159 8.19 -6.14 -5.78
CA PRO A 159 8.55 -5.59 -7.09
C PRO A 159 7.80 -4.29 -7.43
N PRO A 160 8.38 -3.41 -8.27
CA PRO A 160 9.71 -3.50 -8.86
C PRO A 160 10.80 -3.29 -7.81
N TYR A 161 11.85 -4.10 -7.89
CA TYR A 161 12.98 -4.05 -6.95
C TYR A 161 13.84 -2.81 -7.18
N ARG A 162 13.31 -1.66 -6.76
CA ARG A 162 13.95 -0.36 -6.88
C ARG A 162 14.53 0.04 -5.54
N VAL A 163 15.83 0.22 -5.49
CA VAL A 163 16.58 0.61 -4.29
C VAL A 163 17.37 1.85 -4.61
N SER A 164 17.24 2.86 -3.76
CA SER A 164 17.99 4.12 -3.87
C SER A 164 19.43 3.94 -3.44
N GLU A 165 20.34 4.78 -3.94
CA GLU A 165 21.67 4.91 -3.35
C GLU A 165 21.55 5.48 -1.91
N PRO A 166 22.46 5.10 -0.98
CA PRO A 166 23.63 4.21 -1.17
C PRO A 166 23.29 2.72 -1.05
N TRP A 167 22.05 2.36 -0.75
CA TRP A 167 21.64 0.99 -0.46
C TRP A 167 21.71 0.05 -1.67
N HIS A 168 21.56 0.62 -2.89
CA HIS A 168 21.65 -0.14 -4.12
C HIS A 168 23.06 -0.71 -4.35
N SER A 169 24.09 0.07 -4.05
CA SER A 169 25.50 -0.31 -4.25
C SER A 169 26.15 -0.93 -2.99
N LEU A 170 25.35 -1.24 -1.95
CA LEU A 170 25.88 -1.78 -0.70
C LEU A 170 26.23 -3.28 -0.80
N ILE A 171 25.58 -3.98 -1.72
CA ILE A 171 25.75 -5.42 -1.94
C ILE A 171 26.15 -5.60 -3.39
N ASP A 172 27.33 -6.18 -3.61
CA ASP A 172 27.88 -6.57 -4.91
C ASP A 172 27.24 -7.87 -5.40
#